data_e302b348983f1ac654b2108562e093c1
#
_entry.id   e302b348983f1ac654b2108562e093c1
#
_cell.length_a   1.000
_cell.length_b   1.000
_cell.length_c   1.000
_cell.angle_alpha   90.00
_cell.angle_beta   90.00
_cell.angle_gamma   90.00
#
_symmetry.space_group_name_H-M   'P 1'
#
loop_
_entity.id
_entity.type
_entity.pdbx_description
1 polymer ?
#
loop_
_entity_poly.entity_id
_entity_poly.type
_entity_poly.pdbx_seq_one_letter_code
_entity_poly.pdbx_strand_id
1 'polypeptide(L)'
;RQQPEKVKMVLDKIKIDGLVSTVETVFNKLEQPLPLGYCNVGNVIEVGEGVTDFQVGDRVASNGQHAEFVSIPQNLVVHIPDNISDEEASFTVIGAIGLQGIRLMNPTIGETIVVIGLGLIGLISAEILIANGCRVIGYDLDEDKVAMAKEKGVIAFNILKGNDPVKF
;
A
#
# COMPACT_ATOMS: atom_id res chain seq x y z
N ARG A 1 -27.35 -2.06 3.15
CA ARG A 1 -27.45 -3.37 3.84
C ARG A 1 -26.12 -3.94 4.33
N GLN A 2 -24.97 -3.37 3.95
CA GLN A 2 -23.65 -3.95 4.28
C GLN A 2 -22.98 -3.43 5.57
N GLN A 3 -23.54 -2.41 6.25
CA GLN A 3 -22.94 -1.84 7.47
C GLN A 3 -23.98 -1.42 8.48
N PRO A 4 -24.63 -2.36 9.19
CA PRO A 4 -25.70 -2.05 10.15
C PRO A 4 -25.20 -1.19 11.32
N GLU A 5 -23.92 -1.27 11.68
CA GLU A 5 -23.34 -0.45 12.74
C GLU A 5 -23.29 1.04 12.39
N LYS A 6 -23.02 1.39 11.13
CA LYS A 6 -23.04 2.79 10.69
C LYS A 6 -24.44 3.38 10.68
N VAL A 7 -25.44 2.57 10.34
CA VAL A 7 -26.85 2.99 10.42
C VAL A 7 -27.24 3.26 11.88
N LYS A 8 -26.83 2.40 12.81
CA LYS A 8 -27.06 2.59 14.24
C LYS A 8 -26.39 3.86 14.76
N MET A 9 -25.14 4.12 14.39
CA MET A 9 -24.41 5.35 14.73
C MET A 9 -25.15 6.62 14.24
N VAL A 10 -25.69 6.60 13.03
CA VAL A 10 -26.46 7.73 12.50
C VAL A 10 -27.76 7.92 13.28
N LEU A 11 -28.48 6.84 13.62
CA LEU A 11 -29.69 6.90 14.40
C LEU A 11 -29.46 7.41 15.83
N ASP A 12 -28.38 6.98 16.47
CA ASP A 12 -28.00 7.45 17.80
C ASP A 12 -27.59 8.93 17.76
N LYS A 13 -26.89 9.36 16.70
CA LYS A 13 -26.55 10.77 16.50
C LYS A 13 -27.80 11.66 16.26
N ILE A 14 -28.79 11.17 15.52
CA ILE A 14 -30.09 11.87 15.34
C ILE A 14 -30.80 12.10 16.69
N LYS A 15 -30.70 11.14 17.62
CA LYS A 15 -31.28 11.28 18.93
C LYS A 15 -30.61 12.31 19.82
N ILE A 16 -29.29 12.51 19.64
CA ILE A 16 -28.45 13.43 20.45
C ILE A 16 -28.46 14.83 19.85
N ASP A 17 -28.24 14.97 18.58
CA ASP A 17 -27.96 16.24 17.90
C ASP A 17 -29.16 16.77 17.09
N GLY A 18 -30.22 15.98 16.96
CA GLY A 18 -31.41 16.28 16.15
C GLY A 18 -31.20 15.90 14.66
N LEU A 19 -32.34 15.75 13.97
CA LEU A 19 -32.40 15.27 12.60
C LEU A 19 -31.69 16.24 11.62
N VAL A 20 -31.93 17.55 11.72
CA VAL A 20 -31.39 18.55 10.78
C VAL A 20 -29.89 18.63 10.88
N SER A 21 -29.32 18.74 12.07
CA SER A 21 -27.88 18.81 12.31
C SER A 21 -27.15 17.54 11.87
N THR A 22 -27.79 16.36 12.07
CA THR A 22 -27.22 15.10 11.62
C THR A 22 -27.22 14.98 10.09
N VAL A 23 -28.32 15.39 9.44
CA VAL A 23 -28.41 15.41 7.97
C VAL A 23 -27.36 16.34 7.36
N GLU A 24 -27.22 17.57 7.87
CA GLU A 24 -26.17 18.50 7.44
C GLU A 24 -24.77 17.93 7.61
N THR A 25 -24.49 17.31 8.76
CA THR A 25 -23.17 16.68 9.02
C THR A 25 -22.88 15.53 8.05
N VAL A 26 -23.90 14.74 7.72
CA VAL A 26 -23.77 13.62 6.76
C VAL A 26 -23.56 14.15 5.34
N PHE A 27 -24.32 15.15 4.90
CA PHE A 27 -24.16 15.78 3.60
C PHE A 27 -22.80 16.47 3.46
N ASN A 28 -22.38 17.26 4.44
CA ASN A 28 -21.06 17.90 4.44
C ASN A 28 -19.90 16.87 4.36
N LYS A 29 -20.08 15.70 4.98
CA LYS A 29 -19.10 14.63 4.92
C LYS A 29 -19.10 13.87 3.59
N LEU A 30 -20.24 13.79 2.91
CA LEU A 30 -20.38 13.18 1.58
C LEU A 30 -19.90 14.10 0.45
N GLU A 31 -19.98 15.42 0.65
CA GLU A 31 -19.54 16.42 -0.33
C GLU A 31 -18.04 16.76 -0.22
N GLN A 32 -17.36 16.35 0.87
CA GLN A 32 -15.92 16.54 0.98
C GLN A 32 -15.18 15.63 0.00
N PRO A 33 -14.33 16.19 -0.89
CA PRO A 33 -13.46 15.39 -1.75
C PRO A 33 -12.60 14.47 -0.88
N LEU A 34 -12.68 13.17 -1.10
CA LEU A 34 -11.78 12.21 -0.45
C LEU A 34 -10.44 12.26 -1.16
N PRO A 35 -9.32 12.47 -0.44
CA PRO A 35 -8.01 12.38 -1.04
C PRO A 35 -7.78 10.96 -1.56
N LEU A 36 -7.29 10.84 -2.80
CA LEU A 36 -6.97 9.57 -3.44
C LEU A 36 -5.48 9.29 -3.34
N GLY A 37 -5.16 8.01 -3.14
CA GLY A 37 -3.78 7.52 -3.12
C GLY A 37 -3.03 7.83 -1.82
N TYR A 38 -1.87 7.22 -1.72
CA TYR A 38 -0.94 7.37 -0.59
C TYR A 38 0.51 7.04 -1.00
N CYS A 39 0.83 7.20 -2.28
CA CYS A 39 2.18 7.04 -2.84
C CYS A 39 2.49 8.28 -3.66
N ASN A 40 3.44 9.06 -3.23
CA ASN A 40 3.80 10.33 -3.84
C ASN A 40 5.32 10.44 -3.96
N VAL A 41 5.77 10.93 -5.09
CA VAL A 41 7.17 11.29 -5.37
C VAL A 41 7.20 12.74 -5.82
N GLY A 42 8.15 13.50 -5.34
CA GLY A 42 8.30 14.89 -5.72
C GLY A 42 9.52 15.57 -5.14
N ASN A 43 9.57 16.87 -5.32
CA ASN A 43 10.63 17.71 -4.75
C ASN A 43 10.09 18.52 -3.58
N VAL A 44 10.91 18.66 -2.54
CA VAL A 44 10.59 19.53 -1.41
C VAL A 44 10.59 20.98 -1.89
N ILE A 45 9.50 21.67 -1.69
CA ILE A 45 9.33 23.09 -2.05
C ILE A 45 9.36 24.01 -0.82
N GLU A 46 8.98 23.47 0.35
CA GLU A 46 8.97 24.19 1.61
C GLU A 46 9.23 23.21 2.75
N VAL A 47 9.88 23.68 3.81
CA VAL A 47 10.23 22.89 5.00
C VAL A 47 9.62 23.56 6.23
N GLY A 48 8.93 22.77 7.05
CA GLY A 48 8.32 23.26 8.28
C GLY A 48 9.33 23.60 9.36
N GLU A 49 8.89 24.36 10.36
CA GLU A 49 9.70 24.71 11.50
C GLU A 49 10.19 23.46 12.27
N GLY A 50 11.48 23.42 12.58
CA GLY A 50 12.11 22.30 13.32
C GLY A 50 12.43 21.08 12.49
N VAL A 51 12.16 21.06 11.19
CA VAL A 51 12.60 19.98 10.28
C VAL A 51 14.03 20.23 9.87
N THR A 52 14.93 19.30 10.15
CA THR A 52 16.37 19.40 9.88
C THR A 52 16.88 18.42 8.84
N ASP A 53 16.11 17.36 8.57
CA ASP A 53 16.54 16.23 7.74
C ASP A 53 16.26 16.44 6.25
N PHE A 54 15.54 17.52 5.90
CA PHE A 54 15.15 17.84 4.52
C PHE A 54 15.41 19.31 4.22
N GLN A 55 15.70 19.60 2.96
CA GLN A 55 15.83 20.96 2.43
C GLN A 55 15.07 21.13 1.11
N VAL A 56 14.80 22.39 0.76
CA VAL A 56 14.17 22.72 -0.52
C VAL A 56 15.01 22.20 -1.68
N GLY A 57 14.38 21.49 -2.60
CA GLY A 57 15.01 20.84 -3.76
C GLY A 57 15.30 19.35 -3.57
N ASP A 58 15.21 18.80 -2.36
CA ASP A 58 15.40 17.35 -2.14
C ASP A 58 14.35 16.53 -2.90
N ARG A 59 14.80 15.46 -3.56
CA ARG A 59 13.92 14.45 -4.15
C ARG A 59 13.47 13.48 -3.09
N VAL A 60 12.15 13.31 -2.94
CA VAL A 60 11.57 12.52 -1.85
C VAL A 60 10.41 11.65 -2.31
N ALA A 61 10.27 10.48 -1.67
CA ALA A 61 9.07 9.65 -1.70
C ALA A 61 8.33 9.78 -0.37
N SER A 62 7.00 9.81 -0.42
CA SER A 62 6.15 9.98 0.76
C SER A 62 4.83 9.22 0.63
N ASN A 63 4.11 9.10 1.75
CA ASN A 63 2.75 8.57 1.75
C ASN A 63 1.70 9.66 1.46
N GLY A 64 2.09 10.74 0.80
CA GLY A 64 1.19 11.80 0.36
C GLY A 64 0.10 11.29 -0.59
N GLN A 65 -1.03 11.97 -0.57
CA GLN A 65 -2.11 11.75 -1.53
C GLN A 65 -1.68 12.11 -2.95
N HIS A 66 -2.41 11.63 -3.97
CA HIS A 66 -2.18 12.04 -5.35
C HIS A 66 -2.65 13.48 -5.56
N ALA A 67 -1.75 14.42 -5.42
CA ALA A 67 -1.97 15.85 -5.59
C ALA A 67 -0.68 16.52 -6.05
N GLU A 68 -0.81 17.71 -6.67
CA GLU A 68 0.32 18.52 -7.11
C GLU A 68 1.18 18.99 -5.93
N PHE A 69 0.52 19.36 -4.82
CA PHE A 69 1.17 19.75 -3.58
C PHE A 69 0.62 18.94 -2.40
N VAL A 70 1.53 18.48 -1.56
CA VAL A 70 1.18 17.72 -0.34
C VAL A 70 1.99 18.22 0.84
N SER A 71 1.35 18.29 2.01
CA SER A 71 2.05 18.57 3.27
C SER A 71 2.09 17.29 4.09
N ILE A 72 3.31 16.79 4.36
CA ILE A 72 3.54 15.47 4.95
C ILE A 72 4.46 15.59 6.17
N PRO A 73 4.16 14.90 7.28
CA PRO A 73 5.07 14.79 8.41
C PRO A 73 6.41 14.17 7.99
N GLN A 74 7.53 14.70 8.48
CA GLN A 74 8.88 14.26 8.09
C GLN A 74 9.13 12.75 8.29
N ASN A 75 8.50 12.12 9.27
CA ASN A 75 8.61 10.69 9.54
C ASN A 75 7.92 9.78 8.49
N LEU A 76 7.21 10.37 7.54
CA LEU A 76 6.54 9.69 6.43
C LEU A 76 7.14 10.10 5.08
N VAL A 77 8.34 10.64 5.09
CA VAL A 77 9.10 11.10 3.92
C VAL A 77 10.48 10.43 3.94
N VAL A 78 10.99 10.06 2.77
CA VAL A 78 12.34 9.52 2.62
C VAL A 78 13.02 10.11 1.40
N HIS A 79 14.33 10.33 1.46
CA HIS A 79 15.13 10.74 0.31
C HIS A 79 15.17 9.63 -0.75
N ILE A 80 15.12 10.03 -2.01
CA ILE A 80 15.30 9.13 -3.15
C ILE A 80 16.78 9.15 -3.53
N PRO A 81 17.48 7.99 -3.55
CA PRO A 81 18.86 7.90 -4.02
C PRO A 81 18.98 8.35 -5.49
N ASP A 82 20.12 8.93 -5.87
CA ASP A 82 20.34 9.48 -7.20
C ASP A 82 20.22 8.44 -8.33
N ASN A 83 20.54 7.18 -8.04
CA ASN A 83 20.47 6.05 -8.97
C ASN A 83 19.07 5.43 -9.11
N ILE A 84 18.06 5.95 -8.42
CA ILE A 84 16.67 5.47 -8.48
C ILE A 84 15.81 6.50 -9.21
N SER A 85 15.01 6.05 -10.18
CA SER A 85 14.06 6.91 -10.90
C SER A 85 12.85 7.25 -10.03
N ASP A 86 12.10 8.27 -10.44
CA ASP A 86 10.87 8.67 -9.73
C ASP A 86 9.78 7.60 -9.87
N GLU A 87 9.74 6.91 -11.02
CA GLU A 87 8.83 5.78 -11.27
C GLU A 87 9.12 4.62 -10.31
N GLU A 88 10.37 4.24 -10.13
CA GLU A 88 10.78 3.20 -9.18
C GLU A 88 10.49 3.63 -7.74
N ALA A 89 10.81 4.86 -7.38
CA ALA A 89 10.57 5.42 -6.06
C ALA A 89 9.09 5.50 -5.70
N SER A 90 8.18 5.61 -6.70
CA SER A 90 6.74 5.65 -6.47
C SER A 90 6.19 4.39 -5.79
N PHE A 91 6.92 3.27 -5.87
CA PHE A 91 6.56 2.01 -5.20
C PHE A 91 7.06 1.91 -3.75
N THR A 92 7.77 2.92 -3.23
CA THR A 92 8.38 2.87 -1.88
C THR A 92 7.36 2.55 -0.79
N VAL A 93 6.20 3.21 -0.79
CA VAL A 93 5.17 2.99 0.25
C VAL A 93 4.55 1.59 0.12
N ILE A 94 4.27 1.14 -1.10
CA ILE A 94 3.76 -0.21 -1.37
C ILE A 94 4.79 -1.27 -0.97
N GLY A 95 6.06 -1.04 -1.30
CA GLY A 95 7.17 -1.90 -0.89
C GLY A 95 7.32 -1.98 0.64
N ALA A 96 7.15 -0.86 1.34
CA ALA A 96 7.19 -0.83 2.80
C ALA A 96 6.05 -1.65 3.44
N ILE A 97 4.85 -1.66 2.83
CA ILE A 97 3.73 -2.50 3.28
C ILE A 97 4.09 -3.99 3.14
N GLY A 98 4.59 -4.41 1.99
CA GLY A 98 5.05 -5.78 1.76
C GLY A 98 6.19 -6.18 2.70
N LEU A 99 7.18 -5.31 2.86
CA LEU A 99 8.32 -5.52 3.75
C LEU A 99 7.91 -5.64 5.21
N GLN A 100 6.87 -4.93 5.67
CA GLN A 100 6.36 -5.08 7.03
C GLN A 100 5.85 -6.51 7.29
N GLY A 101 5.11 -7.10 6.36
CA GLY A 101 4.67 -8.50 6.45
C GLY A 101 5.86 -9.47 6.51
N ILE A 102 6.87 -9.25 5.67
CA ILE A 102 8.10 -10.05 5.64
C ILE A 102 8.86 -9.96 6.97
N ARG A 103 9.01 -8.76 7.54
CA ARG A 103 9.67 -8.57 8.85
C ARG A 103 8.95 -9.29 9.99
N LEU A 104 7.60 -9.30 9.96
CA LEU A 104 6.82 -10.02 10.98
C LEU A 104 6.97 -11.54 10.85
N MET A 105 7.11 -12.07 9.63
CA MET A 105 7.42 -13.49 9.39
C MET A 105 8.84 -13.87 9.81
N ASN A 106 9.77 -12.92 9.71
CA ASN A 106 11.21 -13.11 9.98
C ASN A 106 11.82 -14.31 9.22
N PRO A 107 11.65 -14.40 7.89
CA PRO A 107 12.10 -15.56 7.12
C PRO A 107 13.63 -15.61 7.05
N THR A 108 14.16 -16.83 7.00
CA THR A 108 15.59 -17.11 6.82
C THR A 108 15.91 -17.56 5.39
N ILE A 109 17.18 -17.45 5.00
CA ILE A 109 17.65 -17.89 3.67
C ILE A 109 17.30 -19.35 3.42
N GLY A 110 16.76 -19.65 2.24
CA GLY A 110 16.39 -20.99 1.81
C GLY A 110 15.00 -21.44 2.22
N GLU A 111 14.29 -20.70 3.06
CA GLU A 111 12.91 -21.00 3.39
C GLU A 111 11.97 -20.87 2.19
N THR A 112 10.91 -21.69 2.20
CA THR A 112 9.85 -21.62 1.18
C THR A 112 8.68 -20.82 1.74
N ILE A 113 8.36 -19.71 1.08
CA ILE A 113 7.26 -18.82 1.45
C ILE A 113 6.16 -18.89 0.41
N VAL A 114 4.92 -18.99 0.88
CA VAL A 114 3.74 -18.99 0.02
C VAL A 114 3.12 -17.59 0.01
N VAL A 115 2.91 -17.04 -1.21
CA VAL A 115 2.24 -15.77 -1.44
C VAL A 115 0.90 -16.02 -2.12
N ILE A 116 -0.18 -15.65 -1.46
CA ILE A 116 -1.54 -15.77 -1.98
C ILE A 116 -2.01 -14.42 -2.49
N GLY A 117 -2.29 -14.34 -3.80
CA GLY A 117 -2.56 -13.10 -4.50
C GLY A 117 -1.29 -12.48 -5.09
N LEU A 118 -1.19 -12.53 -6.43
CA LEU A 118 -0.05 -12.01 -7.19
C LEU A 118 -0.36 -10.65 -7.83
N GLY A 119 -1.17 -9.83 -7.13
CA GLY A 119 -1.34 -8.43 -7.45
C GLY A 119 -0.10 -7.61 -7.06
N LEU A 120 -0.18 -6.29 -7.12
CA LEU A 120 0.94 -5.36 -6.93
C LEU A 120 1.72 -5.65 -5.63
N ILE A 121 1.04 -5.72 -4.48
CA ILE A 121 1.71 -5.97 -3.18
C ILE A 121 2.30 -7.38 -3.14
N GLY A 122 1.58 -8.39 -3.66
CA GLY A 122 2.05 -9.76 -3.68
C GLY A 122 3.30 -9.96 -4.54
N LEU A 123 3.33 -9.34 -5.72
CA LEU A 123 4.51 -9.38 -6.62
C LEU A 123 5.72 -8.69 -5.99
N ILE A 124 5.57 -7.48 -5.45
CA ILE A 124 6.67 -6.77 -4.78
C ILE A 124 7.17 -7.58 -3.57
N SER A 125 6.25 -8.14 -2.76
CA SER A 125 6.65 -8.99 -1.63
C SER A 125 7.41 -10.23 -2.08
N ALA A 126 6.97 -10.86 -3.18
CA ALA A 126 7.64 -12.03 -3.75
C ALA A 126 9.05 -11.69 -4.25
N GLU A 127 9.24 -10.56 -4.93
CA GLU A 127 10.56 -10.10 -5.38
C GLU A 127 11.49 -9.81 -4.19
N ILE A 128 11.00 -9.15 -3.13
CA ILE A 128 11.76 -8.90 -1.90
C ILE A 128 12.17 -10.22 -1.23
N LEU A 129 11.26 -11.20 -1.15
CA LEU A 129 11.54 -12.52 -0.59
C LEU A 129 12.59 -13.29 -1.38
N ILE A 130 12.50 -13.25 -2.72
CA ILE A 130 13.50 -13.87 -3.61
C ILE A 130 14.86 -13.19 -3.42
N ALA A 131 14.91 -11.87 -3.37
CA ALA A 131 16.13 -11.10 -3.11
C ALA A 131 16.73 -11.40 -1.73
N ASN A 132 15.89 -11.75 -0.75
CA ASN A 132 16.32 -12.22 0.59
C ASN A 132 16.76 -13.68 0.61
N GLY A 133 16.78 -14.38 -0.53
CA GLY A 133 17.22 -15.77 -0.64
C GLY A 133 16.15 -16.81 -0.29
N CYS A 134 14.88 -16.43 -0.22
CA CYS A 134 13.78 -17.36 -0.03
C CYS A 134 13.33 -17.97 -1.35
N ARG A 135 12.76 -19.17 -1.28
CA ARG A 135 12.01 -19.79 -2.37
C ARG A 135 10.56 -19.32 -2.28
N VAL A 136 10.00 -18.78 -3.36
CA VAL A 136 8.62 -18.24 -3.35
C VAL A 136 7.70 -19.10 -4.22
N ILE A 137 6.60 -19.53 -3.64
CA ILE A 137 5.47 -20.18 -4.31
C ILE A 137 4.30 -19.21 -4.31
N GLY A 138 3.75 -18.89 -5.48
CA GLY A 138 2.68 -17.91 -5.63
C GLY A 138 1.39 -18.50 -6.19
N TYR A 139 0.24 -18.00 -5.72
CA TYR A 139 -1.08 -18.40 -6.21
C TYR A 139 -1.91 -17.19 -6.56
N ASP A 140 -2.57 -17.22 -7.74
CA ASP A 140 -3.59 -16.25 -8.14
C ASP A 140 -4.68 -16.95 -8.98
N LEU A 141 -5.80 -16.26 -9.17
CA LEU A 141 -6.90 -16.70 -10.04
C LEU A 141 -6.68 -16.22 -11.50
N ASP A 142 -5.86 -15.20 -11.68
CA ASP A 142 -5.60 -14.49 -12.91
C ASP A 142 -4.33 -15.06 -13.59
N GLU A 143 -4.47 -15.54 -14.83
CA GLU A 143 -3.36 -16.12 -15.60
C GLU A 143 -2.27 -15.10 -15.94
N ASP A 144 -2.64 -13.86 -16.22
CA ASP A 144 -1.66 -12.83 -16.58
C ASP A 144 -0.76 -12.50 -15.39
N LYS A 145 -1.34 -12.45 -14.19
CA LYS A 145 -0.56 -12.28 -12.94
C LYS A 145 0.33 -13.47 -12.65
N VAL A 146 -0.18 -14.69 -12.87
CA VAL A 146 0.62 -15.91 -12.75
C VAL A 146 1.79 -15.91 -13.74
N ALA A 147 1.57 -15.51 -14.98
CA ALA A 147 2.62 -15.41 -15.99
C ALA A 147 3.68 -14.37 -15.57
N MET A 148 3.25 -13.17 -15.20
CA MET A 148 4.13 -12.10 -14.72
C MET A 148 4.98 -12.53 -13.51
N ALA A 149 4.36 -13.24 -12.55
CA ALA A 149 5.08 -13.74 -11.38
C ALA A 149 6.15 -14.78 -11.76
N LYS A 150 5.89 -15.65 -12.73
CA LYS A 150 6.89 -16.61 -13.25
C LYS A 150 8.09 -15.90 -13.88
N GLU A 151 7.88 -14.83 -14.63
CA GLU A 151 8.96 -14.01 -15.19
C GLU A 151 9.86 -13.40 -14.12
N LYS A 152 9.30 -13.16 -12.92
CA LYS A 152 9.99 -12.66 -11.74
C LYS A 152 10.67 -13.74 -10.89
N GLY A 153 10.62 -15.01 -11.32
CA GLY A 153 11.24 -16.13 -10.62
C GLY A 153 10.37 -16.81 -9.55
N VAL A 154 9.08 -16.43 -9.46
CA VAL A 154 8.13 -17.07 -8.56
C VAL A 154 7.66 -18.41 -9.14
N ILE A 155 7.56 -19.44 -8.34
CA ILE A 155 6.91 -20.70 -8.72
C ILE A 155 5.41 -20.47 -8.63
N ALA A 156 4.79 -19.94 -9.70
CA ALA A 156 3.42 -19.46 -9.66
C ALA A 156 2.42 -20.40 -10.30
N PHE A 157 1.23 -20.51 -9.71
CA PHE A 157 0.15 -21.38 -10.13
C PHE A 157 -1.19 -20.65 -10.15
N ASN A 158 -2.03 -21.02 -11.11
CA ASN A 158 -3.44 -20.63 -11.10
C ASN A 158 -4.24 -21.66 -10.30
N ILE A 159 -4.87 -21.20 -9.22
CA ILE A 159 -5.61 -22.09 -8.29
C ILE A 159 -6.84 -22.74 -8.95
N LEU A 160 -7.42 -22.12 -9.98
CA LEU A 160 -8.59 -22.67 -10.71
C LEU A 160 -8.23 -23.86 -11.61
N LYS A 161 -6.94 -24.03 -11.93
CA LYS A 161 -6.47 -25.13 -12.82
C LYS A 161 -6.07 -26.40 -12.08
N GLY A 162 -6.50 -26.57 -10.83
CA GLY A 162 -6.36 -27.81 -10.09
C GLY A 162 -4.98 -28.07 -9.48
N ASN A 163 -4.13 -27.08 -9.42
CA ASN A 163 -2.87 -27.12 -8.67
C ASN A 163 -3.17 -26.92 -7.18
N ASP A 164 -3.36 -28.02 -6.47
CA ASP A 164 -3.63 -28.01 -5.04
C ASP A 164 -2.36 -27.59 -4.28
N PRO A 165 -2.38 -26.44 -3.56
CA PRO A 165 -1.22 -25.97 -2.82
C PRO A 165 -0.75 -26.91 -1.71
N VAL A 166 -1.59 -27.86 -1.29
CA VAL A 166 -1.28 -28.83 -0.23
C VAL A 166 -0.49 -30.04 -0.75
N LYS A 167 -0.32 -30.17 -2.08
CA LYS A 167 0.34 -31.34 -2.71
C LYS A 167 1.78 -31.07 -3.16
N PHE A 168 2.38 -29.97 -2.73
CA PHE A 168 3.78 -29.62 -3.02
C PHE A 168 4.69 -29.83 -1.82
#